data_f1e22229036d434043f409a4cecbc384
#
_entry.id   f1e22229036d434043f409a4cecbc384
#
_cell.length_a   1.000
_cell.length_b   1.000
_cell.length_c   1.000
_cell.angle_alpha   90.00
_cell.angle_beta   90.00
_cell.angle_gamma   90.00
#
_symmetry.space_group_name_H-M   'P 1'
#
loop_
_entity.id
_entity.type
_entity.pdbx_description
1 polymer ?
#
loop_
_entity_poly.entity_id
_entity_poly.type
_entity_poly.pdbx_seq_one_letter_code
_entity_poly.pdbx_strand_id
1 'polypeptide(L)'
;LFHEDITGKEITSKLLAQVKTRKNIQIMEYTTMTDILISQGACAGIEAETSDHKKIYIHADQTIFASGGIGGRYQHSTNFPHLTGDALDISKKHGIRLEHLDYVQIHPTTLYSKKPGRRFLISESVRGEGALLYDKNGNRFVDELLPRDVVTKAIQEQMKKDGTDHVWLSLEKIPKEIILSHFPNIYQHCLEEG
;
A
#
# COMPACT_ATOMS: atom_id res chain seq x y z
N LEU A 1 16.21 1.33 10.91
CA LEU A 1 15.17 0.87 11.83
C LEU A 1 14.30 -0.14 11.10
N PHE A 2 14.22 -1.35 11.62
CA PHE A 2 13.31 -2.39 11.14
C PHE A 2 12.77 -3.19 12.33
N HIS A 3 11.65 -3.85 12.15
CA HIS A 3 11.07 -4.80 13.09
C HIS A 3 10.61 -6.00 12.27
N GLU A 4 11.51 -6.97 12.10
CA GLU A 4 11.29 -8.09 11.18
C GLU A 4 10.75 -7.60 9.82
N ASP A 5 9.69 -8.20 9.29
CA ASP A 5 8.99 -7.79 8.06
C ASP A 5 7.67 -7.04 8.30
N ILE A 6 7.42 -6.56 9.54
CA ILE A 6 6.22 -5.80 9.93
C ILE A 6 6.48 -4.38 10.44
N THR A 7 7.58 -3.77 10.03
CA THR A 7 8.01 -2.43 10.48
C THR A 7 6.89 -1.38 10.38
N GLY A 8 6.11 -1.38 9.30
CA GLY A 8 4.99 -0.45 9.10
C GLY A 8 3.90 -0.61 10.18
N LYS A 9 3.53 -1.84 10.51
CA LYS A 9 2.56 -2.16 11.56
C LYS A 9 3.07 -1.68 12.93
N GLU A 10 4.33 -1.92 13.23
CA GLU A 10 4.95 -1.52 14.51
C GLU A 10 4.93 0.02 14.68
N ILE A 11 5.36 0.76 13.67
CA ILE A 11 5.36 2.23 13.69
C ILE A 11 3.94 2.77 13.88
N THR A 12 3.00 2.31 13.07
CA THR A 12 1.62 2.80 13.10
C THR A 12 0.94 2.50 14.43
N SER A 13 1.13 1.29 14.96
CA SER A 13 0.53 0.89 16.24
C SER A 13 1.04 1.73 17.41
N LYS A 14 2.36 1.99 17.45
CA LYS A 14 2.95 2.82 18.51
C LYS A 14 2.53 4.29 18.41
N LEU A 15 2.49 4.85 17.20
CA LEU A 15 2.01 6.21 17.00
C LEU A 15 0.54 6.35 17.39
N LEU A 16 -0.32 5.40 16.99
CA LEU A 16 -1.73 5.39 17.37
C LEU A 16 -1.92 5.27 18.88
N ALA A 17 -1.14 4.42 19.56
CA ALA A 17 -1.16 4.31 21.00
C ALA A 17 -0.81 5.66 21.67
N GLN A 18 0.19 6.38 21.16
CA GLN A 18 0.55 7.72 21.67
C GLN A 18 -0.55 8.75 21.39
N VAL A 19 -1.15 8.75 20.20
CA VAL A 19 -2.27 9.64 19.86
C VAL A 19 -3.43 9.46 20.84
N LYS A 20 -3.80 8.20 21.16
CA LYS A 20 -4.88 7.89 22.12
C LYS A 20 -4.64 8.39 23.53
N THR A 21 -3.40 8.69 23.92
CA THR A 21 -3.09 9.29 25.24
C THR A 21 -3.25 10.81 25.27
N ARG A 22 -3.42 11.47 24.12
CA ARG A 22 -3.44 12.93 24.01
C ARG A 22 -4.85 13.47 24.16
N LYS A 23 -5.10 14.25 25.22
CA LYS A 23 -6.44 14.83 25.51
C LYS A 23 -6.88 15.88 24.49
N ASN A 24 -5.93 16.49 23.77
CA ASN A 24 -6.20 17.50 22.75
C ASN A 24 -6.39 16.90 21.34
N ILE A 25 -6.45 15.59 21.20
CA ILE A 25 -6.69 14.91 19.93
C ILE A 25 -7.99 14.12 20.04
N GLN A 26 -8.92 14.37 19.11
CA GLN A 26 -10.14 13.59 18.96
C GLN A 26 -10.02 12.70 17.72
N ILE A 27 -10.19 11.40 17.89
CA ILE A 27 -10.27 10.43 16.78
C ILE A 27 -11.75 10.17 16.51
N MET A 28 -12.16 10.32 15.26
CA MET A 28 -13.51 10.02 14.79
C MET A 28 -13.45 8.79 13.89
N GLU A 29 -13.59 7.61 14.49
CA GLU A 29 -13.65 6.35 13.74
C GLU A 29 -14.97 6.24 12.98
N TYR A 30 -14.98 5.45 11.89
CA TYR A 30 -16.18 5.21 11.05
C TYR A 30 -16.83 6.51 10.53
N THR A 31 -16.00 7.53 10.30
CA THR A 31 -16.42 8.83 9.79
C THR A 31 -15.67 9.12 8.50
N THR A 32 -16.41 9.32 7.42
CA THR A 32 -15.85 9.55 6.08
C THR A 32 -15.98 11.02 5.73
N MET A 33 -14.85 11.67 5.39
CA MET A 33 -14.87 13.02 4.81
C MET A 33 -15.50 12.96 3.41
N THR A 34 -16.55 13.75 3.19
CA THR A 34 -17.28 13.80 1.92
C THR A 34 -16.99 15.05 1.11
N ASP A 35 -16.56 16.13 1.75
CA ASP A 35 -16.23 17.38 1.09
C ASP A 35 -15.41 18.32 2.00
N ILE A 36 -14.96 19.45 1.45
CA ILE A 36 -14.40 20.57 2.20
C ILE A 36 -15.42 21.71 2.31
N LEU A 37 -15.33 22.46 3.40
CA LEU A 37 -16.08 23.69 3.58
C LEU A 37 -15.24 24.87 3.04
N ILE A 38 -15.86 25.70 2.21
CA ILE A 38 -15.22 26.90 1.67
C ILE A 38 -15.88 28.14 2.28
N SER A 39 -15.08 29.03 2.82
CA SER A 39 -15.49 30.34 3.29
C SER A 39 -14.51 31.41 2.79
N GLN A 40 -15.01 32.46 2.19
CA GLN A 40 -14.22 33.58 1.65
C GLN A 40 -13.06 33.12 0.71
N GLY A 41 -13.27 32.06 -0.06
CA GLY A 41 -12.26 31.51 -0.99
C GLY A 41 -11.18 30.64 -0.34
N ALA A 42 -11.28 30.33 0.95
CA ALA A 42 -10.35 29.47 1.68
C ALA A 42 -11.07 28.26 2.28
N CYS A 43 -10.30 27.18 2.54
CA CYS A 43 -10.82 26.01 3.26
C CYS A 43 -11.12 26.42 4.73
N ALA A 44 -12.31 26.14 5.20
CA ALA A 44 -12.79 26.47 6.55
C ALA A 44 -13.16 25.21 7.36
N GLY A 45 -12.80 24.03 6.87
CA GLY A 45 -13.12 22.77 7.50
C GLY A 45 -13.58 21.70 6.52
N ILE A 46 -14.32 20.71 7.01
CA ILE A 46 -14.80 19.58 6.22
C ILE A 46 -16.27 19.27 6.46
N GLU A 47 -16.93 18.70 5.45
CA GLU A 47 -18.15 17.91 5.58
C GLU A 47 -17.75 16.45 5.75
N ALA A 48 -18.38 15.75 6.66
CA ALA A 48 -18.17 14.33 6.85
C ALA A 48 -19.50 13.60 7.09
N GLU A 49 -19.50 12.29 6.85
CA GLU A 49 -20.62 11.39 7.10
C GLU A 49 -20.20 10.32 8.11
N THR A 50 -21.01 10.14 9.13
CA THR A 50 -20.83 9.11 10.16
C THR A 50 -21.40 7.77 9.69
N SER A 51 -21.13 6.67 10.40
CA SER A 51 -21.61 5.32 10.08
C SER A 51 -23.15 5.18 10.09
N ASP A 52 -23.86 6.05 10.79
CA ASP A 52 -25.33 6.15 10.78
C ASP A 52 -25.88 7.11 9.69
N HIS A 53 -25.06 7.41 8.68
CA HIS A 53 -25.37 8.28 7.55
C HIS A 53 -25.75 9.72 7.93
N LYS A 54 -25.31 10.17 9.08
CA LYS A 54 -25.52 11.54 9.52
C LYS A 54 -24.42 12.46 9.02
N LYS A 55 -24.79 13.51 8.31
CA LYS A 55 -23.88 14.58 7.90
C LYS A 55 -23.48 15.44 9.09
N ILE A 56 -22.19 15.72 9.19
CA ILE A 56 -21.60 16.61 10.18
C ILE A 56 -20.67 17.61 9.51
N TYR A 57 -20.52 18.78 10.11
CA TYR A 57 -19.64 19.84 9.65
C TYR A 57 -18.61 20.15 10.73
N ILE A 58 -17.35 20.04 10.37
CA ILE A 58 -16.23 20.30 11.28
C ILE A 58 -15.51 21.53 10.79
N HIS A 59 -15.62 22.63 11.52
CA HIS A 59 -14.91 23.87 11.22
C HIS A 59 -13.49 23.82 11.76
N ALA A 60 -12.52 24.27 10.97
CA ALA A 60 -11.11 24.27 11.31
C ALA A 60 -10.38 25.40 10.57
N ASP A 61 -9.42 26.01 11.24
CA ASP A 61 -8.53 27.01 10.63
C ASP A 61 -7.55 26.38 9.63
N GLN A 62 -7.22 25.10 9.84
CA GLN A 62 -6.32 24.33 8.98
C GLN A 62 -6.88 22.92 8.74
N THR A 63 -6.85 22.48 7.51
CA THR A 63 -7.24 21.12 7.12
C THR A 63 -6.08 20.43 6.42
N ILE A 64 -5.69 19.24 6.90
CA ILE A 64 -4.61 18.43 6.33
C ILE A 64 -5.20 17.19 5.67
N PHE A 65 -5.01 17.05 4.36
CA PHE A 65 -5.34 15.82 3.65
C PHE A 65 -4.23 14.78 3.84
N ALA A 66 -4.55 13.71 4.56
CA ALA A 66 -3.68 12.56 4.77
C ALA A 66 -4.39 11.23 4.48
N SER A 67 -5.36 11.25 3.55
CA SER A 67 -6.29 10.16 3.22
C SER A 67 -5.67 9.04 2.37
N GLY A 68 -4.37 9.11 2.05
CA GLY A 68 -3.71 8.14 1.19
C GLY A 68 -3.97 8.39 -0.30
N GLY A 69 -3.52 7.43 -1.13
CA GLY A 69 -3.59 7.53 -2.57
C GLY A 69 -4.72 6.70 -3.19
N ILE A 70 -4.49 6.29 -4.46
CA ILE A 70 -5.49 5.59 -5.30
C ILE A 70 -5.31 4.07 -5.36
N GLY A 71 -4.43 3.51 -4.53
CA GLY A 71 -4.03 2.10 -4.64
C GLY A 71 -5.19 1.10 -4.55
N GLY A 72 -6.29 1.46 -3.85
CA GLY A 72 -7.49 0.63 -3.75
C GLY A 72 -8.28 0.49 -5.04
N ARG A 73 -8.04 1.35 -6.06
CA ARG A 73 -8.69 1.27 -7.39
C ARG A 73 -8.10 0.18 -8.29
N TYR A 74 -6.94 -0.37 -7.94
CA TYR A 74 -6.27 -1.42 -8.73
C TYR A 74 -6.71 -2.81 -8.30
N GLN A 75 -6.95 -3.69 -9.28
CA GLN A 75 -7.39 -5.07 -9.04
C GLN A 75 -6.36 -5.88 -8.24
N HIS A 76 -5.07 -5.71 -8.56
CA HIS A 76 -3.96 -6.38 -7.88
C HIS A 76 -3.18 -5.36 -7.07
N SER A 77 -3.62 -5.09 -5.85
CA SER A 77 -3.04 -4.05 -5.00
C SER A 77 -2.67 -4.58 -3.63
N THR A 78 -1.56 -4.08 -3.09
CA THR A 78 -1.16 -4.26 -1.69
C THR A 78 -1.80 -3.22 -0.76
N ASN A 79 -2.50 -2.22 -1.33
CA ASN A 79 -3.23 -1.22 -0.55
C ASN A 79 -4.59 -1.73 -0.09
N PHE A 80 -5.14 -1.10 0.93
CA PHE A 80 -6.51 -1.39 1.36
C PHE A 80 -7.53 -0.87 0.33
N PRO A 81 -8.65 -1.58 0.11
CA PRO A 81 -9.65 -1.20 -0.90
C PRO A 81 -10.28 0.19 -0.71
N HIS A 82 -10.30 0.72 0.52
CA HIS A 82 -10.84 2.04 0.83
C HIS A 82 -9.91 3.20 0.44
N LEU A 83 -8.69 2.92 -0.02
CA LEU A 83 -7.75 3.96 -0.51
C LEU A 83 -8.08 4.32 -1.96
N THR A 84 -9.16 5.04 -2.16
CA THR A 84 -9.74 5.37 -3.47
C THR A 84 -9.37 6.75 -4.01
N GLY A 85 -8.58 7.52 -3.25
CA GLY A 85 -8.11 8.84 -3.66
C GLY A 85 -9.16 9.93 -3.51
N ASP A 86 -10.02 9.85 -2.50
CA ASP A 86 -11.15 10.76 -2.28
C ASP A 86 -10.71 12.23 -2.18
N ALA A 87 -9.55 12.50 -1.56
CA ALA A 87 -8.99 13.85 -1.52
C ALA A 87 -8.66 14.41 -2.91
N LEU A 88 -8.29 13.56 -3.88
CA LEU A 88 -8.05 14.00 -5.26
C LEU A 88 -9.37 14.38 -5.95
N ASP A 89 -10.42 13.58 -5.76
CA ASP A 89 -11.73 13.85 -6.33
C ASP A 89 -12.35 15.13 -5.72
N ILE A 90 -12.24 15.33 -4.40
CA ILE A 90 -12.65 16.56 -3.72
C ILE A 90 -11.83 17.75 -4.21
N SER A 91 -10.51 17.63 -4.31
CA SER A 91 -9.64 18.71 -4.80
C SER A 91 -10.02 19.13 -6.22
N LYS A 92 -10.28 18.17 -7.12
CA LYS A 92 -10.72 18.43 -8.49
C LYS A 92 -12.06 19.14 -8.53
N LYS A 93 -13.03 18.74 -7.70
CA LYS A 93 -14.34 19.37 -7.56
C LYS A 93 -14.24 20.85 -7.22
N HIS A 94 -13.29 21.25 -6.39
CA HIS A 94 -13.07 22.62 -5.93
C HIS A 94 -12.03 23.39 -6.74
N GLY A 95 -11.55 22.86 -7.88
CA GLY A 95 -10.56 23.51 -8.73
C GLY A 95 -9.19 23.67 -8.09
N ILE A 96 -8.88 22.87 -7.07
CA ILE A 96 -7.56 22.86 -6.44
C ILE A 96 -6.58 22.21 -7.42
N ARG A 97 -5.42 22.86 -7.61
CA ARG A 97 -4.39 22.38 -8.53
C ARG A 97 -3.87 21.02 -8.10
N LEU A 98 -3.88 20.08 -9.04
CA LEU A 98 -3.34 18.73 -8.87
C LEU A 98 -2.12 18.59 -9.80
N GLU A 99 -1.09 17.89 -9.31
CA GLU A 99 0.14 17.63 -10.05
C GLU A 99 0.53 16.16 -9.93
N HIS A 100 1.24 15.64 -10.94
CA HIS A 100 1.84 14.30 -10.93
C HIS A 100 0.85 13.16 -10.65
N LEU A 101 -0.36 13.23 -11.21
CA LEU A 101 -1.40 12.20 -11.04
C LEU A 101 -1.02 10.86 -11.69
N ASP A 102 -0.03 10.85 -12.56
CA ASP A 102 0.58 9.69 -13.19
C ASP A 102 1.67 9.01 -12.32
N TYR A 103 2.06 9.63 -11.20
CA TYR A 103 3.08 9.09 -10.31
C TYR A 103 2.51 7.97 -9.44
N VAL A 104 2.36 6.79 -10.03
CA VAL A 104 1.94 5.56 -9.32
C VAL A 104 3.10 4.59 -9.28
N GLN A 105 3.63 4.34 -8.08
CA GLN A 105 4.68 3.33 -7.90
C GLN A 105 4.08 1.94 -7.86
N ILE A 106 4.55 1.06 -8.75
CA ILE A 106 4.21 -0.36 -8.75
C ILE A 106 5.30 -1.13 -8.01
N HIS A 107 4.90 -1.92 -7.00
CA HIS A 107 5.84 -2.83 -6.34
C HIS A 107 5.94 -4.12 -7.17
N PRO A 108 7.15 -4.57 -7.55
CA PRO A 108 7.32 -5.68 -8.49
C PRO A 108 6.91 -7.04 -7.91
N THR A 109 6.97 -7.23 -6.58
CA THR A 109 6.75 -8.53 -5.97
C THR A 109 5.60 -8.52 -4.96
N THR A 110 4.53 -9.24 -5.30
CA THR A 110 3.42 -9.57 -4.40
C THR A 110 3.15 -11.06 -4.46
N LEU A 111 2.67 -11.65 -3.37
CA LEU A 111 2.30 -13.06 -3.35
C LEU A 111 1.13 -13.30 -4.31
N TYR A 112 1.32 -14.22 -5.25
CA TYR A 112 0.25 -14.64 -6.14
C TYR A 112 -0.81 -15.41 -5.36
N SER A 113 -2.07 -15.05 -5.56
CA SER A 113 -3.20 -15.75 -4.98
C SER A 113 -4.41 -15.66 -5.91
N LYS A 114 -5.18 -16.74 -6.02
CA LYS A 114 -6.48 -16.76 -6.70
C LYS A 114 -7.61 -16.21 -5.84
N LYS A 115 -7.37 -16.02 -4.55
CA LYS A 115 -8.35 -15.45 -3.62
C LYS A 115 -8.60 -13.97 -3.94
N PRO A 116 -9.82 -13.48 -3.87
CA PRO A 116 -10.11 -12.05 -4.04
C PRO A 116 -9.54 -11.23 -2.89
N GLY A 117 -9.31 -9.93 -3.13
CA GLY A 117 -8.92 -8.99 -2.11
C GLY A 117 -7.49 -8.46 -2.22
N ARG A 118 -7.03 -7.88 -1.13
CA ARG A 118 -5.72 -7.25 -1.03
C ARG A 118 -4.60 -8.27 -1.22
N ARG A 119 -3.61 -7.93 -2.07
CA ARG A 119 -2.43 -8.77 -2.28
C ARG A 119 -1.45 -8.63 -1.11
N PHE A 120 -0.85 -9.75 -0.72
CA PHE A 120 0.20 -9.73 0.29
C PHE A 120 1.53 -9.26 -0.33
N LEU A 121 2.18 -8.29 0.32
CA LEU A 121 3.44 -7.72 -0.16
C LEU A 121 4.60 -8.66 0.17
N ILE A 122 5.37 -9.05 -0.84
CA ILE A 122 6.70 -9.62 -0.65
C ILE A 122 7.69 -8.46 -0.65
N SER A 123 8.24 -8.13 0.51
CA SER A 123 9.12 -6.98 0.71
C SER A 123 10.32 -7.00 -0.24
N GLU A 124 10.77 -5.82 -0.65
CA GLU A 124 12.00 -5.63 -1.43
C GLU A 124 13.24 -6.19 -0.72
N SER A 125 13.26 -6.15 0.62
CA SER A 125 14.33 -6.70 1.42
C SER A 125 14.57 -8.20 1.17
N VAL A 126 13.54 -8.96 0.78
CA VAL A 126 13.69 -10.38 0.40
C VAL A 126 14.60 -10.52 -0.83
N ARG A 127 14.44 -9.63 -1.84
CA ARG A 127 15.33 -9.58 -3.01
C ARG A 127 16.74 -9.09 -2.61
N GLY A 128 16.80 -8.12 -1.69
CA GLY A 128 18.07 -7.62 -1.13
C GLY A 128 18.85 -8.67 -0.35
N GLU A 129 18.20 -9.64 0.29
CA GLU A 129 18.84 -10.78 0.96
C GLU A 129 19.25 -11.90 -0.02
N GLY A 130 18.90 -11.80 -1.31
CA GLY A 130 19.36 -12.71 -2.33
C GLY A 130 18.31 -13.63 -2.95
N ALA A 131 17.02 -13.34 -2.78
CA ALA A 131 15.97 -14.04 -3.51
C ALA A 131 16.03 -13.73 -5.01
N LEU A 132 15.82 -14.75 -5.84
CA LEU A 132 15.96 -14.68 -7.28
C LEU A 132 14.63 -14.93 -8.01
N LEU A 133 14.42 -14.20 -9.11
CA LEU A 133 13.25 -14.33 -9.98
C LEU A 133 13.48 -15.33 -11.10
N TYR A 134 12.57 -16.29 -11.22
CA TYR A 134 12.62 -17.37 -12.21
C TYR A 134 11.39 -17.42 -13.11
N ASP A 135 11.60 -17.79 -14.37
CA ASP A 135 10.55 -18.14 -15.33
C ASP A 135 9.95 -19.53 -15.02
N LYS A 136 8.96 -19.94 -15.80
CA LYS A 136 8.32 -21.28 -15.67
C LYS A 136 9.26 -22.46 -15.88
N ASN A 137 10.41 -22.25 -16.47
CA ASN A 137 11.40 -23.29 -16.75
C ASN A 137 12.58 -23.27 -15.75
N GLY A 138 12.52 -22.40 -14.73
CA GLY A 138 13.58 -22.27 -13.73
C GLY A 138 14.77 -21.44 -14.21
N ASN A 139 14.64 -20.62 -15.25
CA ASN A 139 15.71 -19.73 -15.68
C ASN A 139 15.55 -18.34 -15.04
N ARG A 140 16.62 -17.78 -14.47
CA ARG A 140 16.67 -16.41 -14.01
C ARG A 140 16.60 -15.46 -15.22
N PHE A 141 15.74 -14.43 -15.16
CA PHE A 141 15.47 -13.57 -16.31
C PHE A 141 15.75 -12.08 -16.09
N VAL A 142 16.05 -11.65 -14.87
CA VAL A 142 16.31 -10.24 -14.53
C VAL A 142 17.27 -10.13 -13.34
N ASP A 143 17.95 -9.00 -13.22
CA ASP A 143 18.61 -8.62 -11.98
C ASP A 143 17.59 -7.98 -11.03
N GLU A 144 17.35 -8.63 -9.91
CA GLU A 144 16.31 -8.29 -8.92
C GLU A 144 16.58 -6.99 -8.16
N LEU A 145 17.82 -6.47 -8.21
CA LEU A 145 18.24 -5.24 -7.53
C LEU A 145 18.11 -3.99 -8.41
N LEU A 146 17.69 -4.15 -9.66
CA LEU A 146 17.38 -3.02 -10.54
C LEU A 146 16.20 -2.21 -10.00
N PRO A 147 16.00 -0.94 -10.48
CA PRO A 147 14.85 -0.11 -10.13
C PRO A 147 13.51 -0.85 -10.30
N ARG A 148 12.55 -0.54 -9.43
CA ARG A 148 11.25 -1.26 -9.34
C ARG A 148 10.49 -1.29 -10.66
N ASP A 149 10.50 -0.21 -11.42
CA ASP A 149 9.87 -0.09 -12.73
C ASP A 149 10.51 -1.05 -13.76
N VAL A 150 11.84 -1.17 -13.75
CA VAL A 150 12.60 -2.09 -14.61
C VAL A 150 12.26 -3.54 -14.27
N VAL A 151 12.30 -3.90 -12.99
CA VAL A 151 11.96 -5.27 -12.54
C VAL A 151 10.48 -5.59 -12.84
N THR A 152 9.56 -4.64 -12.61
CA THR A 152 8.14 -4.81 -12.93
C THR A 152 7.92 -5.09 -14.42
N LYS A 153 8.59 -4.31 -15.29
CA LYS A 153 8.51 -4.49 -16.74
C LYS A 153 9.03 -5.87 -17.16
N ALA A 154 10.18 -6.27 -16.63
CA ALA A 154 10.77 -7.57 -16.91
C ALA A 154 9.83 -8.73 -16.49
N ILE A 155 9.20 -8.63 -15.32
CA ILE A 155 8.20 -9.61 -14.84
C ILE A 155 7.00 -9.66 -15.80
N GLN A 156 6.45 -8.52 -16.22
CA GLN A 156 5.31 -8.46 -17.12
C GLN A 156 5.63 -9.07 -18.50
N GLU A 157 6.82 -8.78 -19.02
CA GLU A 157 7.30 -9.36 -20.29
C GLU A 157 7.50 -10.88 -20.17
N GLN A 158 8.05 -11.35 -19.03
CA GLN A 158 8.25 -12.77 -18.80
C GLN A 158 6.92 -13.53 -18.67
N MET A 159 5.97 -12.99 -17.90
CA MET A 159 4.61 -13.58 -17.79
C MET A 159 3.94 -13.73 -19.17
N LYS A 160 4.04 -12.71 -20.04
CA LYS A 160 3.51 -12.77 -21.41
C LYS A 160 4.19 -13.87 -22.23
N LYS A 161 5.52 -13.98 -22.15
CA LYS A 161 6.31 -14.98 -22.86
C LYS A 161 5.96 -16.40 -22.39
N ASP A 162 5.77 -16.57 -21.09
CA ASP A 162 5.46 -17.87 -20.49
C ASP A 162 3.99 -18.28 -20.61
N GLY A 163 3.09 -17.31 -20.86
CA GLY A 163 1.65 -17.52 -20.82
C GLY A 163 1.15 -17.81 -19.41
N THR A 164 1.76 -17.17 -18.39
CA THR A 164 1.42 -17.35 -16.97
C THR A 164 0.98 -16.05 -16.33
N ASP A 165 0.23 -16.13 -15.21
CA ASP A 165 -0.22 -14.97 -14.43
C ASP A 165 0.75 -14.61 -13.30
N HIS A 166 1.88 -15.31 -13.20
CA HIS A 166 2.90 -15.11 -12.16
C HIS A 166 4.27 -15.58 -12.64
N VAL A 167 5.29 -15.20 -11.89
CA VAL A 167 6.66 -15.71 -11.94
C VAL A 167 7.04 -16.28 -10.57
N TRP A 168 8.17 -16.92 -10.42
CA TRP A 168 8.62 -17.51 -9.16
C TRP A 168 9.71 -16.63 -8.53
N LEU A 169 9.58 -16.38 -7.23
CA LEU A 169 10.62 -15.76 -6.40
C LEU A 169 11.18 -16.83 -5.46
N SER A 170 12.38 -17.33 -5.76
CA SER A 170 13.04 -18.37 -4.96
C SER A 170 13.87 -17.76 -3.84
N LEU A 171 13.71 -18.32 -2.64
CA LEU A 171 14.51 -18.01 -1.46
C LEU A 171 15.55 -19.08 -1.15
N GLU A 172 15.78 -20.05 -2.04
CA GLU A 172 16.70 -21.19 -1.81
C GLU A 172 18.14 -20.79 -1.49
N LYS A 173 18.58 -19.62 -1.98
CA LYS A 173 19.92 -19.09 -1.71
C LYS A 173 20.05 -18.38 -0.38
N ILE A 174 18.95 -18.15 0.32
CA ILE A 174 18.94 -17.49 1.62
C ILE A 174 18.94 -18.57 2.71
N PRO A 175 19.86 -18.51 3.69
CA PRO A 175 19.84 -19.45 4.82
C PRO A 175 18.48 -19.44 5.54
N LYS A 176 17.99 -20.62 5.90
CA LYS A 176 16.66 -20.77 6.55
C LYS A 176 16.53 -19.95 7.83
N GLU A 177 17.62 -19.84 8.60
CA GLU A 177 17.67 -19.03 9.82
C GLU A 177 17.43 -17.55 9.54
N ILE A 178 17.95 -17.05 8.42
CA ILE A 178 17.72 -15.66 7.96
C ILE A 178 16.27 -15.47 7.53
N ILE A 179 15.70 -16.42 6.77
CA ILE A 179 14.29 -16.35 6.37
C ILE A 179 13.39 -16.29 7.61
N LEU A 180 13.61 -17.16 8.58
CA LEU A 180 12.77 -17.26 9.78
C LEU A 180 12.95 -16.07 10.75
N SER A 181 14.14 -15.42 10.76
CA SER A 181 14.40 -14.28 11.65
C SER A 181 14.05 -12.93 11.01
N HIS A 182 14.27 -12.77 9.70
CA HIS A 182 14.03 -11.49 9.01
C HIS A 182 12.63 -11.40 8.39
N PHE A 183 12.04 -12.52 7.96
CA PHE A 183 10.80 -12.59 7.17
C PHE A 183 9.78 -13.60 7.71
N PRO A 184 9.54 -13.68 9.05
CA PRO A 184 8.68 -14.70 9.62
C PRO A 184 7.23 -14.63 9.11
N ASN A 185 6.69 -13.42 8.90
CA ASN A 185 5.34 -13.22 8.41
C ASN A 185 5.22 -13.56 6.91
N ILE A 186 6.22 -13.17 6.09
CA ILE A 186 6.26 -13.52 4.66
C ILE A 186 6.33 -15.05 4.52
N TYR A 187 7.20 -15.70 5.29
CA TYR A 187 7.34 -17.15 5.28
C TYR A 187 6.01 -17.85 5.63
N GLN A 188 5.35 -17.39 6.70
CA GLN A 188 4.07 -17.94 7.14
C GLN A 188 2.98 -17.78 6.08
N HIS A 189 2.84 -16.59 5.49
CA HIS A 189 1.86 -16.35 4.43
C HIS A 189 2.12 -17.18 3.17
N CYS A 190 3.38 -17.40 2.81
CA CYS A 190 3.71 -18.30 1.68
C CYS A 190 3.27 -19.74 1.98
N LEU A 191 3.46 -20.24 3.20
CA LEU A 191 2.99 -21.57 3.59
C LEU A 191 1.45 -21.71 3.59
N GLU A 192 0.72 -20.64 3.91
CA GLU A 192 -0.76 -20.63 3.93
C GLU A 192 -1.36 -20.60 2.51
N GLU A 193 -0.62 -20.12 1.52
CA GLU A 193 -1.06 -20.14 0.12
C GLU A 193 -0.64 -21.42 -0.64
N GLY A 194 0.25 -22.26 -0.09
CA GLY A 194 0.73 -23.52 -0.64
C GLY A 194 2.14 -23.41 -1.16
#